data_fd91ffd94ea46afa3c61c457e6df0e69
#
_entry.id   fd91ffd94ea46afa3c61c457e6df0e69
#
_cell.length_a   1.000
_cell.length_b   1.000
_cell.length_c   1.000
_cell.angle_alpha   90.00
_cell.angle_beta   90.00
_cell.angle_gamma   90.00
#
_symmetry.space_group_name_H-M   'P 1'
#
loop_
_entity.id
_entity.type
_entity.pdbx_description
1 polymer ?
#
loop_
_entity_poly.entity_id
_entity_poly.type
_entity_poly.pdbx_seq_one_letter_code
_entity_poly.pdbx_strand_id
1 'polypeptide(L)'
;MSRKKILVIYTGGTIGMVLNKKDNAWTPCAFRSIYKELPMLNLLDAEITFKTMKPLIDSSNINPDFWIRLATLIHKNYQDYNGFVVLHGTDTMSYTASALSFLLENLDKPVILTGSQLPLGVMRTDGRENILNSIEIAADSINGK
;
A
#
# COMPACT_ATOMS: atom_id res chain seq x y z
N MET A 1 -19.72 -15.96 4.08
CA MET A 1 -18.27 -16.13 3.86
C MET A 1 -17.53 -15.13 4.74
N SER A 2 -16.37 -15.47 5.32
CA SER A 2 -15.58 -14.50 6.07
C SER A 2 -14.98 -13.48 5.10
N ARG A 3 -14.98 -12.19 5.48
CA ARG A 3 -14.34 -11.13 4.68
C ARG A 3 -12.87 -11.44 4.48
N LYS A 4 -12.35 -11.08 3.30
CA LYS A 4 -10.93 -11.22 2.99
C LYS A 4 -10.11 -10.21 3.79
N LYS A 5 -9.00 -10.66 4.39
CA LYS A 5 -8.09 -9.80 5.15
C LYS A 5 -6.99 -9.27 4.25
N ILE A 6 -6.91 -7.96 4.08
CA ILE A 6 -5.92 -7.30 3.23
C ILE A 6 -5.00 -6.45 4.10
N LEU A 7 -3.70 -6.67 3.97
CA LEU A 7 -2.68 -5.84 4.61
C LEU A 7 -2.19 -4.76 3.64
N VAL A 8 -2.46 -3.50 3.98
CA VAL A 8 -1.94 -2.35 3.23
C VAL A 8 -0.68 -1.84 3.94
N ILE A 9 0.45 -1.90 3.24
CA ILE A 9 1.77 -1.51 3.75
C ILE A 9 2.16 -0.16 3.16
N TYR A 10 2.29 0.86 4.00
CA TYR A 10 2.77 2.17 3.58
C TYR A 10 4.28 2.27 3.78
N THR A 11 4.99 2.51 2.69
CA THR A 11 6.45 2.58 2.68
C THR A 11 6.99 4.01 2.52
N GLY A 12 6.15 4.95 2.13
CA GLY A 12 6.48 6.32 1.79
C GLY A 12 5.84 6.74 0.47
N GLY A 13 6.34 7.82 -0.09
CA GLY A 13 5.85 8.38 -1.34
C GLY A 13 4.61 9.26 -1.20
N THR A 14 4.30 9.95 -2.28
CA THR A 14 3.27 11.00 -2.37
C THR A 14 1.87 10.48 -2.01
N ILE A 15 1.58 9.24 -2.33
CA ILE A 15 0.25 8.62 -2.14
C ILE A 15 -0.25 8.69 -0.69
N GLY A 16 0.63 8.61 0.29
CA GLY A 16 0.26 8.66 1.71
C GLY A 16 0.41 10.04 2.33
N MET A 17 0.54 11.11 1.57
CA MET A 17 0.69 12.46 2.09
C MET A 17 -0.64 13.21 2.16
N VAL A 18 -0.80 14.00 3.24
CA VAL A 18 -1.92 14.92 3.43
C VAL A 18 -1.39 16.29 3.83
N LEU A 19 -2.12 17.35 3.46
CA LEU A 19 -1.74 18.71 3.83
C LEU A 19 -2.06 18.95 5.32
N ASN A 20 -1.03 19.21 6.09
CA ASN A 20 -1.21 19.71 7.45
C ASN A 20 -1.60 21.19 7.40
N LYS A 21 -2.84 21.48 7.77
CA LYS A 21 -3.40 22.84 7.74
C LYS A 21 -2.72 23.82 8.70
N LYS A 22 -2.02 23.32 9.74
CA LYS A 22 -1.33 24.19 10.70
C LYS A 22 -0.05 24.76 10.14
N ASP A 23 0.71 23.93 9.43
CA ASP A 23 2.07 24.26 8.99
C ASP A 23 2.11 24.48 7.47
N ASN A 24 0.98 24.27 6.78
CA ASN A 24 0.87 24.28 5.31
C ASN A 24 1.91 23.36 4.63
N ALA A 25 2.25 22.25 5.28
CA ALA A 25 3.26 21.30 4.83
C ALA A 25 2.61 19.93 4.53
N TRP A 26 3.16 19.24 3.53
CA TRP A 26 2.77 17.86 3.25
C TRP A 26 3.40 16.92 4.27
N THR A 27 2.56 16.17 4.96
CA THR A 27 2.99 15.22 6.00
C THR A 27 2.41 13.84 5.73
N PRO A 28 3.11 12.76 6.12
CA PRO A 28 2.56 11.42 6.02
C PRO A 28 1.24 11.30 6.76
N CYS A 29 0.24 10.74 6.11
CA CYS A 29 -1.06 10.47 6.69
C CYS A 29 -0.93 9.45 7.84
N ALA A 30 -1.50 9.77 8.98
CA ALA A 30 -1.73 8.75 9.99
C ALA A 30 -2.85 7.81 9.49
N PHE A 31 -2.61 6.49 9.44
CA PHE A 31 -3.58 5.55 8.85
C PHE A 31 -4.96 5.55 9.51
N ARG A 32 -5.07 5.96 10.76
CA ARG A 32 -6.38 6.21 11.39
C ARG A 32 -7.19 7.29 10.67
N SER A 33 -6.51 8.16 9.92
CA SER A 33 -7.14 9.23 9.14
C SER A 33 -7.48 8.79 7.72
N ILE A 34 -6.94 7.69 7.21
CA ILE A 34 -7.14 7.29 5.82
C ILE A 34 -8.61 6.98 5.52
N TYR A 35 -9.34 6.41 6.47
CA TYR A 35 -10.79 6.19 6.34
C TYR A 35 -11.59 7.49 6.25
N LYS A 36 -11.05 8.61 6.77
CA LYS A 36 -11.66 9.94 6.61
C LYS A 36 -11.42 10.49 5.21
N GLU A 37 -10.24 10.24 4.67
CA GLU A 37 -9.86 10.62 3.31
C GLU A 37 -10.49 9.70 2.26
N LEU A 38 -10.73 8.44 2.62
CA LEU A 38 -11.26 7.38 1.75
C LEU A 38 -12.43 6.65 2.42
N PRO A 39 -13.58 7.31 2.63
CA PRO A 39 -14.74 6.68 3.26
C PRO A 39 -15.29 5.50 2.46
N MET A 40 -15.02 5.43 1.15
CA MET A 40 -15.41 4.34 0.27
C MET A 40 -14.74 2.99 0.62
N LEU A 41 -13.64 3.01 1.39
CA LEU A 41 -13.03 1.77 1.91
C LEU A 41 -14.01 0.93 2.74
N ASN A 42 -14.98 1.56 3.39
CA ASN A 42 -16.01 0.86 4.15
C ASN A 42 -17.03 0.10 3.28
N LEU A 43 -17.06 0.37 1.97
CA LEU A 43 -17.95 -0.31 1.01
C LEU A 43 -17.31 -1.57 0.43
N LEU A 44 -16.00 -1.74 0.59
CA LEU A 44 -15.28 -2.93 0.13
C LEU A 44 -15.62 -4.13 1.01
N ASP A 45 -15.84 -5.28 0.41
CA ASP A 45 -16.06 -6.55 1.13
C ASP A 45 -14.72 -7.16 1.58
N ALA A 46 -13.94 -6.36 2.29
CA ALA A 46 -12.63 -6.72 2.81
C ALA A 46 -12.41 -6.16 4.22
N GLU A 47 -11.65 -6.88 5.02
CA GLU A 47 -11.10 -6.41 6.30
C GLU A 47 -9.71 -5.83 6.03
N ILE A 48 -9.58 -4.51 6.13
CA ILE A 48 -8.37 -3.80 5.73
C ILE A 48 -7.58 -3.42 6.98
N THR A 49 -6.32 -3.85 7.03
CA THR A 49 -5.35 -3.45 8.05
C THR A 49 -4.25 -2.61 7.41
N PHE A 50 -3.94 -1.47 8.03
CA PHE A 50 -2.85 -0.61 7.58
C PHE A 50 -1.63 -0.76 8.47
N LYS A 51 -0.46 -0.85 7.86
CA LYS A 51 0.83 -0.93 8.54
C LYS A 51 1.84 0.02 7.90
N THR A 52 2.46 0.86 8.70
CA THR A 52 3.54 1.75 8.23
C THR A 52 4.88 1.07 8.41
N MET A 53 5.66 0.99 7.35
CA MET A 53 7.05 0.54 7.39
C MET A 53 7.95 1.71 7.75
N LYS A 54 8.64 1.63 8.88
CA LYS A 54 9.53 2.69 9.36
C LYS A 54 11.01 2.35 9.12
N PRO A 55 11.85 3.36 8.80
CA PRO A 55 11.46 4.72 8.44
C PRO A 55 10.71 4.76 7.11
N LEU A 56 9.86 5.78 6.91
CA LEU A 56 9.32 6.08 5.59
C LEU A 56 10.45 6.54 4.67
N ILE A 57 10.45 6.05 3.44
CA ILE A 57 11.53 6.32 2.49
C ILE A 57 10.94 6.99 1.23
N ASP A 58 11.61 8.03 0.78
CA ASP A 58 11.41 8.52 -0.58
C ASP A 58 11.88 7.45 -1.57
N SER A 59 11.07 7.14 -2.58
CA SER A 59 11.38 6.06 -3.52
C SER A 59 12.69 6.26 -4.27
N SER A 60 13.14 7.49 -4.45
CA SER A 60 14.45 7.80 -5.03
C SER A 60 15.64 7.32 -4.20
N ASN A 61 15.43 7.06 -2.91
CA ASN A 61 16.46 6.62 -1.95
C ASN A 61 16.35 5.12 -1.58
N ILE A 62 15.54 4.36 -2.30
CA ILE A 62 15.40 2.92 -2.06
C ILE A 62 16.68 2.17 -2.41
N ASN A 63 17.00 1.19 -1.59
CA ASN A 63 18.17 0.33 -1.70
C ASN A 63 17.80 -1.15 -1.46
N PRO A 64 18.70 -2.11 -1.69
CA PRO A 64 18.42 -3.54 -1.50
C PRO A 64 17.95 -3.92 -0.10
N ASP A 65 18.45 -3.27 0.95
CA ASP A 65 18.01 -3.52 2.34
C ASP A 65 16.53 -3.21 2.54
N PHE A 66 16.03 -2.18 1.84
CA PHE A 66 14.61 -1.86 1.86
C PHE A 66 13.78 -3.02 1.28
N TRP A 67 14.17 -3.59 0.15
CA TRP A 67 13.45 -4.71 -0.46
C TRP A 67 13.43 -5.95 0.42
N ILE A 68 14.57 -6.27 1.06
CA ILE A 68 14.67 -7.38 2.01
C ILE A 68 13.74 -7.17 3.20
N ARG A 69 13.71 -5.96 3.75
CA ARG A 69 12.82 -5.60 4.87
C ARG A 69 11.35 -5.68 4.48
N LEU A 70 10.99 -5.22 3.29
CA LEU A 70 9.61 -5.27 2.78
C LEU A 70 9.19 -6.72 2.53
N ALA A 71 10.02 -7.52 1.87
CA ALA A 71 9.77 -8.95 1.67
C ALA A 71 9.62 -9.69 3.00
N THR A 72 10.49 -9.42 3.97
CA THR A 72 10.41 -9.99 5.32
C THR A 72 9.11 -9.61 6.04
N LEU A 73 8.66 -8.35 5.87
CA LEU A 73 7.41 -7.89 6.46
C LEU A 73 6.21 -8.63 5.85
N ILE A 74 6.18 -8.80 4.54
CA ILE A 74 5.14 -9.56 3.84
C ILE A 74 5.17 -11.01 4.30
N HIS A 75 6.33 -11.65 4.31
CA HIS A 75 6.49 -13.04 4.74
C HIS A 75 6.01 -13.29 6.17
N LYS A 76 6.37 -12.42 7.12
CA LYS A 76 5.93 -12.53 8.53
C LYS A 76 4.42 -12.43 8.71
N ASN A 77 3.72 -11.77 7.81
CA ASN A 77 2.27 -11.59 7.87
C ASN A 77 1.53 -12.49 6.86
N TYR A 78 2.24 -13.35 6.15
CA TYR A 78 1.69 -14.08 5.01
C TYR A 78 0.54 -15.01 5.39
N GLN A 79 0.59 -15.65 6.55
CA GLN A 79 -0.46 -16.56 7.01
C GLN A 79 -1.72 -15.85 7.50
N ASP A 80 -1.60 -14.61 7.99
CA ASP A 80 -2.69 -13.88 8.63
C ASP A 80 -3.57 -13.10 7.64
N TYR A 81 -3.07 -12.86 6.40
CA TYR A 81 -3.73 -12.06 5.38
C TYR A 81 -3.94 -12.84 4.09
N ASN A 82 -4.96 -12.45 3.34
CA ASN A 82 -5.32 -13.03 2.05
C ASN A 82 -4.67 -12.30 0.86
N GLY A 83 -4.25 -11.06 1.06
CA GLY A 83 -3.57 -10.26 0.04
C GLY A 83 -2.85 -9.08 0.65
N PHE A 84 -1.95 -8.48 -0.13
CA PHE A 84 -1.08 -7.40 0.27
C PHE A 84 -1.13 -6.26 -0.73
N VAL A 85 -1.21 -5.04 -0.24
CA VAL A 85 -1.10 -3.82 -1.06
C VAL A 85 0.05 -2.99 -0.52
N VAL A 86 0.99 -2.62 -1.36
CA VAL A 86 2.14 -1.78 -1.01
C VAL A 86 1.96 -0.40 -1.59
N LEU A 87 1.78 0.59 -0.71
CA LEU A 87 1.76 2.00 -1.09
C LEU A 87 3.19 2.52 -1.18
N HIS A 88 3.62 2.89 -2.38
CA HIS A 88 5.00 3.15 -2.74
C HIS A 88 5.14 4.45 -3.53
N GLY A 89 6.30 5.09 -3.49
CA GLY A 89 6.61 6.20 -4.38
C GLY A 89 6.83 5.72 -5.81
N THR A 90 6.46 6.54 -6.80
CA THR A 90 6.39 6.11 -8.21
C THR A 90 7.75 5.98 -8.89
N ASP A 91 8.80 6.68 -8.41
CA ASP A 91 10.09 6.75 -9.11
C ASP A 91 10.77 5.39 -9.31
N THR A 92 10.71 4.52 -8.30
CA THR A 92 11.37 3.21 -8.31
C THR A 92 10.43 2.05 -8.05
N MET A 93 9.12 2.25 -8.20
CA MET A 93 8.11 1.21 -7.93
C MET A 93 8.32 -0.03 -8.80
N SER A 94 8.68 0.14 -10.06
CA SER A 94 8.98 -0.97 -10.98
C SER A 94 10.18 -1.81 -10.55
N TYR A 95 11.21 -1.18 -9.99
CA TYR A 95 12.37 -1.87 -9.43
C TYR A 95 11.99 -2.67 -8.18
N THR A 96 11.19 -2.08 -7.30
CA THR A 96 10.68 -2.78 -6.11
C THR A 96 9.80 -3.97 -6.50
N ALA A 97 8.91 -3.81 -7.50
CA ALA A 97 8.09 -4.89 -8.00
C ALA A 97 8.94 -6.04 -8.56
N SER A 98 9.96 -5.71 -9.36
CA SER A 98 10.91 -6.69 -9.90
C SER A 98 11.67 -7.41 -8.79
N ALA A 99 12.21 -6.68 -7.81
CA ALA A 99 12.94 -7.28 -6.69
C ALA A 99 12.05 -8.22 -5.86
N LEU A 100 10.81 -7.81 -5.55
CA LEU A 100 9.87 -8.64 -4.79
C LEU A 100 9.48 -9.91 -5.55
N SER A 101 9.38 -9.87 -6.88
CA SER A 101 9.06 -11.06 -7.69
C SER A 101 10.12 -12.15 -7.59
N PHE A 102 11.36 -11.81 -7.23
CA PHE A 102 12.44 -12.78 -6.97
C PHE A 102 12.58 -13.13 -5.48
N LEU A 103 12.28 -12.17 -4.57
CA LEU A 103 12.44 -12.38 -3.13
C LEU A 103 11.27 -13.16 -2.50
N LEU A 104 10.09 -13.10 -3.11
CA LEU A 104 8.87 -13.75 -2.61
C LEU A 104 8.60 -14.99 -3.47
N GLU A 105 9.16 -16.13 -3.05
CA GLU A 105 8.97 -17.40 -3.74
C GLU A 105 7.62 -18.04 -3.38
N ASN A 106 7.07 -18.82 -4.33
CA ASN A 106 5.86 -19.63 -4.16
C ASN A 106 4.64 -18.82 -3.66
N LEU A 107 4.44 -17.61 -4.19
CA LEU A 107 3.28 -16.80 -3.88
C LEU A 107 2.00 -17.43 -4.42
N ASP A 108 1.04 -17.66 -3.53
CA ASP A 108 -0.36 -18.00 -3.83
C ASP A 108 -1.33 -16.87 -3.46
N LYS A 109 -0.79 -15.77 -2.95
CA LYS A 109 -1.55 -14.57 -2.55
C LYS A 109 -1.06 -13.34 -3.31
N PRO A 110 -1.96 -12.44 -3.71
CA PRO A 110 -1.58 -11.25 -4.47
C PRO A 110 -0.75 -10.28 -3.62
N VAL A 111 0.28 -9.70 -4.23
CA VAL A 111 1.07 -8.59 -3.72
C VAL A 111 1.01 -7.47 -4.75
N ILE A 112 0.18 -6.48 -4.50
CA ILE A 112 -0.10 -5.38 -5.42
C ILE A 112 0.70 -4.15 -4.99
N LEU A 113 1.46 -3.57 -5.93
CA LEU A 113 2.14 -2.29 -5.70
C LEU A 113 1.33 -1.16 -6.35
N THR A 114 1.18 -0.08 -5.63
CA THR A 114 0.50 1.12 -6.14
C THR A 114 1.15 2.39 -5.58
N GLY A 115 0.96 3.48 -6.30
CA GLY A 115 1.43 4.81 -5.95
C GLY A 115 0.50 5.87 -6.52
N SER A 116 0.84 7.14 -6.37
CA SER A 116 0.13 8.24 -7.01
C SER A 116 1.07 9.38 -7.37
N GLN A 117 0.66 10.18 -8.35
CA GLN A 117 1.34 11.40 -8.70
C GLN A 117 0.95 12.56 -7.78
N LEU A 118 -0.29 12.53 -7.26
CA LEU A 118 -0.81 13.56 -6.38
C LEU A 118 -1.10 12.99 -4.98
N PRO A 119 -0.85 13.80 -3.92
CA PRO A 119 -1.19 13.43 -2.54
C PRO A 119 -2.69 13.16 -2.35
N LEU A 120 -3.06 12.27 -1.41
CA LEU A 120 -4.46 11.96 -1.10
C LEU A 120 -5.29 13.18 -0.73
N GLY A 121 -4.69 14.18 -0.10
CA GLY A 121 -5.37 15.42 0.29
C GLY A 121 -5.69 16.36 -0.88
N VAL A 122 -5.31 16.06 -2.11
CA VAL A 122 -5.62 16.87 -3.29
C VAL A 122 -6.95 16.45 -3.90
N MET A 123 -7.75 17.43 -4.35
CA MET A 123 -9.12 17.20 -4.83
C MET A 123 -9.20 16.20 -5.99
N ARG A 124 -8.27 16.23 -6.93
CA ARG A 124 -8.23 15.35 -8.11
C ARG A 124 -7.06 14.37 -8.07
N THR A 125 -6.79 13.83 -6.89
CA THR A 125 -5.74 12.83 -6.75
C THR A 125 -6.12 11.52 -7.45
N ASP A 126 -5.16 10.95 -8.16
CA ASP A 126 -5.20 9.58 -8.69
C ASP A 126 -5.08 8.54 -7.56
N GLY A 127 -4.54 8.93 -6.40
CA GLY A 127 -4.28 8.03 -5.28
C GLY A 127 -5.51 7.35 -4.69
N ARG A 128 -6.69 8.01 -4.73
CA ARG A 128 -7.94 7.41 -4.22
C ARG A 128 -8.34 6.19 -5.01
N GLU A 129 -8.47 6.33 -6.32
CA GLU A 129 -8.82 5.23 -7.23
C GLU A 129 -7.74 4.15 -7.21
N ASN A 130 -6.47 4.53 -7.20
CA ASN A 130 -5.36 3.58 -7.17
C ASN A 130 -5.39 2.71 -5.91
N ILE A 131 -5.68 3.27 -4.72
CA ILE A 131 -5.80 2.49 -3.48
C ILE A 131 -7.01 1.57 -3.52
N LEU A 132 -8.19 2.09 -3.92
CA LEU A 132 -9.43 1.32 -3.97
C LEU A 132 -9.29 0.13 -4.92
N ASN A 133 -8.87 0.36 -6.16
CA ASN A 133 -8.67 -0.67 -7.16
C ASN A 133 -7.64 -1.72 -6.71
N SER A 134 -6.55 -1.28 -6.09
CA SER A 134 -5.51 -2.20 -5.59
C SER A 134 -6.05 -3.13 -4.49
N ILE A 135 -6.88 -2.61 -3.60
CA ILE A 135 -7.48 -3.42 -2.53
C ILE A 135 -8.54 -4.37 -3.11
N GLU A 136 -9.37 -3.92 -4.05
CA GLU A 136 -10.32 -4.78 -4.75
C GLU A 136 -9.61 -5.92 -5.46
N ILE A 137 -8.60 -5.63 -6.28
CA ILE A 137 -7.81 -6.65 -6.98
C ILE A 137 -7.18 -7.63 -5.97
N ALA A 138 -6.62 -7.13 -4.88
CA ALA A 138 -6.03 -7.98 -3.85
C ALA A 138 -7.07 -8.87 -3.16
N ALA A 139 -8.32 -8.43 -3.02
CA ALA A 139 -9.41 -9.21 -2.43
C ALA A 139 -9.99 -10.23 -3.41
N ASP A 140 -10.09 -9.90 -4.70
CA ASP A 140 -10.73 -10.72 -5.74
C ASP A 140 -9.79 -11.79 -6.33
N SER A 141 -8.49 -11.54 -6.37
CA SER A 141 -7.50 -12.42 -7.02
C SER A 141 -7.46 -13.85 -6.47
N ILE A 142 -8.12 -14.10 -5.32
CA ILE A 142 -8.20 -15.43 -4.70
C ILE A 142 -9.31 -16.29 -5.33
N ASN A 143 -10.20 -15.71 -6.13
CA ASN A 143 -11.29 -16.40 -6.83
C ASN A 143 -10.95 -16.71 -8.30
N GLY A 144 -9.85 -16.18 -8.81
CA GLY A 144 -9.39 -16.43 -10.17
C GLY A 144 -8.52 -17.68 -10.25
N LYS A 145 -9.13 -18.80 -10.60
CA LYS A 145 -8.42 -19.86 -11.31
C LYS A 145 -8.27 -19.46 -12.77
#